data_1bc299d83c7afc9c1f10a43306e35781
#
_entry.id   1bc299d83c7afc9c1f10a43306e35781
#
_cell.length_a   1.000
_cell.length_b   1.000
_cell.length_c   1.000
_cell.angle_alpha   90.00
_cell.angle_beta   90.00
_cell.angle_gamma   90.00
#
_symmetry.space_group_name_H-M   'P 1'
#
loop_
_entity.id
_entity.type
_entity.pdbx_description
1 polymer ?
#
loop_
_entity_poly.entity_id
_entity_poly.type
_entity_poly.pdbx_seq_one_letter_code
_entity_poly.pdbx_strand_id
1 'polypeptide(L)'
;MRLVGRDIGCTRGGREVLAGVSFSVVAGEALAVTGRNGAGKTTLLRLIAGLLELAAGQLELTGGAADATLAEQVHYLGHRDGLKSALSVRENLEFWYAFLGGRDASAASGGPGGGILQTALEHVGLAALATLPAAYLSAGQRRRLAIARLLAAPRPVWLLDEPTAALDAASQKRLTELMRNHLAGGGIIVAATHGPLGLDRAAELRLGAA
;
A
#
# COMPACT_ATOMS: atom_id res chain seq x y z
N MET A 1 14.90 3.70 -9.91
CA MET A 1 14.58 3.28 -8.54
C MET A 1 14.53 1.76 -8.48
N ARG A 2 15.04 1.15 -7.41
CA ARG A 2 15.08 -0.31 -7.23
C ARG A 2 14.94 -0.67 -5.75
N LEU A 3 14.03 -1.57 -5.42
CA LEU A 3 13.85 -2.15 -4.08
C LEU A 3 14.51 -3.53 -4.05
N VAL A 4 15.40 -3.76 -3.10
CA VAL A 4 16.14 -5.02 -2.94
C VAL A 4 16.02 -5.52 -1.51
N GLY A 5 15.71 -6.81 -1.36
CA GLY A 5 15.86 -7.56 -0.12
C GLY A 5 16.93 -8.63 -0.32
N ARG A 6 17.86 -8.74 0.63
CA ARG A 6 18.93 -9.77 0.62
C ARG A 6 18.90 -10.55 1.92
N ASP A 7 18.73 -11.87 1.81
CA ASP A 7 18.77 -12.82 2.92
C ASP A 7 17.90 -12.44 4.12
N ILE A 8 16.69 -11.93 3.82
CA ILE A 8 15.75 -11.44 4.81
C ILE A 8 15.32 -12.56 5.75
N GLY A 9 15.58 -12.37 7.02
CA GLY A 9 15.12 -13.23 8.11
C GLY A 9 14.25 -12.47 9.11
N CYS A 10 13.23 -13.15 9.65
CA CYS A 10 12.35 -12.61 10.68
C CYS A 10 11.91 -13.70 11.66
N THR A 11 12.03 -13.40 12.96
CA THR A 11 11.56 -14.26 14.04
C THR A 11 10.39 -13.59 14.77
N ARG A 12 9.32 -14.31 15.06
CA ARG A 12 8.18 -13.83 15.83
C ARG A 12 7.72 -14.85 16.86
N GLY A 13 7.63 -14.42 18.13
CA GLY A 13 7.24 -15.31 19.21
C GLY A 13 8.13 -16.54 19.34
N GLY A 14 9.45 -16.40 19.12
CA GLY A 14 10.42 -17.49 19.17
C GLY A 14 10.39 -18.44 17.95
N ARG A 15 9.57 -18.15 16.91
CA ARG A 15 9.51 -18.94 15.68
C ARG A 15 10.08 -18.15 14.52
N GLU A 16 10.91 -18.79 13.73
CA GLU A 16 11.37 -18.27 12.45
C GLU A 16 10.19 -18.25 11.45
N VAL A 17 9.87 -17.06 10.94
CA VAL A 17 8.77 -16.84 9.99
C VAL A 17 9.30 -16.66 8.58
N LEU A 18 10.48 -16.03 8.45
CA LEU A 18 11.18 -15.86 7.18
C LEU A 18 12.66 -16.20 7.39
N ALA A 19 13.24 -16.92 6.42
CA ALA A 19 14.64 -17.28 6.39
C ALA A 19 15.20 -17.15 4.98
N GLY A 20 16.28 -16.38 4.80
CA GLY A 20 17.02 -16.27 3.55
C GLY A 20 16.23 -15.74 2.36
N VAL A 21 15.15 -14.95 2.58
CA VAL A 21 14.32 -14.44 1.49
C VAL A 21 15.04 -13.32 0.76
N SER A 22 15.26 -13.51 -0.54
CA SER A 22 15.90 -12.50 -1.40
C SER A 22 15.02 -12.16 -2.60
N PHE A 23 14.93 -10.86 -2.94
CA PHE A 23 14.15 -10.37 -4.07
C PHE A 23 14.71 -9.05 -4.60
N SER A 24 14.31 -8.69 -5.81
CA SER A 24 14.60 -7.39 -6.42
C SER A 24 13.49 -6.98 -7.34
N VAL A 25 13.05 -5.72 -7.23
CA VAL A 25 12.00 -5.11 -8.05
C VAL A 25 12.49 -3.74 -8.51
N VAL A 26 12.35 -3.43 -9.79
CA VAL A 26 12.74 -2.12 -10.34
C VAL A 26 11.52 -1.24 -10.61
N ALA A 27 11.79 0.04 -10.85
CA ALA A 27 10.76 1.02 -11.22
C ALA A 27 9.90 0.50 -12.39
N GLY A 28 8.58 0.65 -12.27
CA GLY A 28 7.61 0.17 -13.24
C GLY A 28 7.22 -1.30 -13.11
N GLU A 29 7.75 -2.01 -12.11
CA GLU A 29 7.47 -3.44 -11.91
C GLU A 29 6.62 -3.71 -10.66
N ALA A 30 5.90 -4.83 -10.71
CA ALA A 30 5.19 -5.40 -9.58
C ALA A 30 5.80 -6.74 -9.15
N LEU A 31 5.83 -7.01 -7.84
CA LEU A 31 6.19 -8.29 -7.23
C LEU A 31 4.96 -8.86 -6.51
N ALA A 32 4.46 -9.98 -6.99
CA ALA A 32 3.42 -10.75 -6.31
C ALA A 32 4.08 -11.69 -5.28
N VAL A 33 3.81 -11.48 -4.01
CA VAL A 33 4.26 -12.36 -2.93
C VAL A 33 3.17 -13.39 -2.68
N THR A 34 3.45 -14.64 -3.04
CA THR A 34 2.51 -15.77 -2.96
C THR A 34 2.93 -16.78 -1.91
N GLY A 35 2.07 -17.74 -1.60
CA GLY A 35 2.33 -18.80 -0.63
C GLY A 35 1.12 -19.08 0.27
N ARG A 36 1.20 -20.17 1.06
CA ARG A 36 0.13 -20.59 1.98
C ARG A 36 -0.15 -19.53 3.05
N ASN A 37 -1.32 -19.65 3.71
CA ASN A 37 -1.58 -18.85 4.91
C ASN A 37 -0.52 -19.15 5.97
N GLY A 38 -0.01 -18.09 6.59
CA GLY A 38 1.08 -18.20 7.56
C GLY A 38 2.51 -18.27 6.98
N ALA A 39 2.68 -18.29 5.65
CA ALA A 39 4.00 -18.34 5.00
C ALA A 39 4.87 -17.06 5.17
N GLY A 40 4.36 -16.02 5.86
CA GLY A 40 5.12 -14.82 6.11
C GLY A 40 4.88 -13.65 5.13
N LYS A 41 3.91 -13.74 4.20
CA LYS A 41 3.61 -12.68 3.22
C LYS A 41 3.41 -11.30 3.86
N THR A 42 2.47 -11.19 4.78
CA THR A 42 2.23 -9.96 5.56
C THR A 42 3.45 -9.54 6.38
N THR A 43 4.22 -10.51 6.90
CA THR A 43 5.45 -10.24 7.64
C THR A 43 6.48 -9.56 6.74
N LEU A 44 6.71 -10.07 5.53
CA LEU A 44 7.61 -9.46 4.56
C LEU A 44 7.19 -8.02 4.22
N LEU A 45 5.91 -7.78 3.92
CA LEU A 45 5.42 -6.42 3.66
C LEU A 45 5.65 -5.48 4.84
N ARG A 46 5.43 -5.95 6.07
CA ARG A 46 5.65 -5.14 7.28
C ARG A 46 7.13 -4.86 7.56
N LEU A 47 8.04 -5.77 7.23
CA LEU A 47 9.48 -5.54 7.28
C LEU A 47 9.89 -4.43 6.30
N ILE A 48 9.41 -4.50 5.05
CA ILE A 48 9.66 -3.46 4.05
C ILE A 48 9.08 -2.11 4.48
N ALA A 49 7.91 -2.12 5.15
CA ALA A 49 7.28 -0.91 5.68
C ALA A 49 7.97 -0.35 6.94
N GLY A 50 9.00 -1.00 7.48
CA GLY A 50 9.64 -0.60 8.72
C GLY A 50 8.78 -0.79 9.98
N LEU A 51 7.71 -1.61 9.89
CA LEU A 51 6.81 -1.91 11.00
C LEU A 51 7.27 -3.12 11.83
N LEU A 52 8.29 -3.81 11.38
CA LEU A 52 8.97 -4.92 12.06
C LEU A 52 10.46 -4.79 11.84
N GLU A 53 11.23 -5.29 12.79
CA GLU A 53 12.70 -5.35 12.70
C GLU A 53 13.14 -6.62 11.97
N LEU A 54 14.21 -6.50 11.17
CA LEU A 54 14.90 -7.62 10.55
C LEU A 54 15.66 -8.42 11.62
N ALA A 55 15.52 -9.74 11.61
CA ALA A 55 16.39 -10.62 12.39
C ALA A 55 17.72 -10.90 11.64
N ALA A 56 17.68 -10.87 10.30
CA ALA A 56 18.84 -11.04 9.42
C ALA A 56 18.58 -10.38 8.06
N GLY A 57 19.65 -10.16 7.31
CA GLY A 57 19.60 -9.62 5.95
C GLY A 57 19.54 -8.09 5.89
N GLN A 58 19.21 -7.58 4.72
CA GLN A 58 19.17 -6.14 4.42
C GLN A 58 18.03 -5.79 3.47
N LEU A 59 17.43 -4.61 3.69
CA LEU A 59 16.44 -3.99 2.81
C LEU A 59 16.99 -2.65 2.33
N GLU A 60 16.94 -2.40 1.03
CA GLU A 60 17.49 -1.20 0.42
C GLU A 60 16.57 -0.69 -0.69
N LEU A 61 16.38 0.63 -0.75
CA LEU A 61 15.74 1.33 -1.86
C LEU A 61 16.77 2.28 -2.50
N THR A 62 17.23 1.94 -3.70
CA THR A 62 18.16 2.79 -4.45
C THR A 62 17.40 3.65 -5.46
N GLY A 63 17.84 4.91 -5.66
CA GLY A 63 17.22 5.85 -6.61
C GLY A 63 15.86 6.40 -6.13
N GLY A 64 15.56 6.30 -4.86
CA GLY A 64 14.51 7.06 -4.17
C GLY A 64 14.99 8.42 -3.69
N ALA A 65 14.23 9.10 -2.83
CA ALA A 65 14.65 10.35 -2.19
C ALA A 65 15.81 10.07 -1.22
N ALA A 66 16.93 10.80 -1.40
CA ALA A 66 18.17 10.53 -0.67
C ALA A 66 18.10 10.92 0.82
N ASP A 67 17.22 11.84 1.16
CA ASP A 67 16.99 12.38 2.50
C ASP A 67 15.86 11.67 3.27
N ALA A 68 15.26 10.62 2.68
CA ALA A 68 14.16 9.88 3.26
C ALA A 68 14.53 8.40 3.48
N THR A 69 14.10 7.85 4.61
CA THR A 69 14.21 6.42 4.89
C THR A 69 13.33 5.59 3.95
N LEU A 70 13.56 4.27 3.86
CA LEU A 70 12.68 3.37 3.10
C LEU A 70 11.23 3.47 3.61
N ALA A 71 11.02 3.50 4.93
CA ALA A 71 9.68 3.57 5.52
C ALA A 71 8.91 4.85 5.13
N GLU A 72 9.60 5.97 4.94
CA GLU A 72 8.99 7.23 4.49
C GLU A 72 8.65 7.22 3.00
N GLN A 73 9.21 6.31 2.23
CA GLN A 73 9.00 6.19 0.79
C GLN A 73 8.02 5.07 0.41
N VAL A 74 7.42 4.38 1.38
CA VAL A 74 6.46 3.32 1.12
C VAL A 74 5.07 3.66 1.63
N HIS A 75 4.03 3.23 0.90
CA HIS A 75 2.67 3.09 1.40
C HIS A 75 2.42 1.65 1.80
N TYR A 76 1.94 1.41 3.02
CA TYR A 76 1.44 0.10 3.43
C TYR A 76 -0.07 0.10 3.52
N LEU A 77 -0.71 -0.64 2.62
CA LEU A 77 -2.14 -0.96 2.65
C LEU A 77 -2.30 -2.37 3.22
N GLY A 78 -2.44 -2.45 4.54
CA GLY A 78 -2.57 -3.72 5.25
C GLY A 78 -3.98 -4.29 5.18
N HIS A 79 -4.18 -5.42 5.88
CA HIS A 79 -5.48 -6.07 6.03
C HIS A 79 -6.48 -5.20 6.81
N ARG A 80 -6.01 -4.40 7.76
CA ARG A 80 -6.83 -3.39 8.47
C ARG A 80 -6.74 -2.07 7.73
N ASP A 81 -7.88 -1.44 7.46
CA ASP A 81 -7.96 -0.20 6.67
C ASP A 81 -7.38 1.03 7.39
N GLY A 82 -7.20 0.95 8.72
CA GLY A 82 -6.58 2.02 9.51
C GLY A 82 -7.43 3.29 9.56
N LEU A 83 -8.75 3.14 9.63
CA LEU A 83 -9.70 4.25 9.68
C LEU A 83 -10.16 4.52 11.11
N LYS A 84 -10.41 5.78 11.41
CA LYS A 84 -11.05 6.24 12.64
C LYS A 84 -12.54 6.33 12.39
N SER A 85 -13.33 5.48 13.03
CA SER A 85 -14.76 5.33 12.79
C SER A 85 -15.58 6.61 13.08
N ALA A 86 -15.16 7.39 14.08
CA ALA A 86 -15.80 8.64 14.45
C ALA A 86 -15.57 9.79 13.46
N LEU A 87 -14.49 9.75 12.69
CA LEU A 87 -14.19 10.77 11.69
C LEU A 87 -14.97 10.50 10.40
N SER A 88 -15.32 11.55 9.69
CA SER A 88 -15.88 11.48 8.33
C SER A 88 -14.87 10.86 7.34
N VAL A 89 -15.37 10.54 6.16
CA VAL A 89 -14.55 10.05 5.04
C VAL A 89 -13.44 11.05 4.70
N ARG A 90 -13.78 12.34 4.61
CA ARG A 90 -12.83 13.42 4.33
C ARG A 90 -11.81 13.57 5.45
N GLU A 91 -12.23 13.66 6.71
CA GLU A 91 -11.34 13.82 7.87
C GLU A 91 -10.38 12.63 8.03
N ASN A 92 -10.81 11.40 7.73
CA ASN A 92 -9.91 10.26 7.68
C ASN A 92 -8.80 10.43 6.64
N LEU A 93 -9.14 10.94 5.46
CA LEU A 93 -8.16 11.14 4.39
C LEU A 93 -7.23 12.32 4.69
N GLU A 94 -7.75 13.41 5.28
CA GLU A 94 -6.99 14.57 5.78
C GLU A 94 -5.98 14.14 6.85
N PHE A 95 -6.42 13.31 7.81
CA PHE A 95 -5.53 12.74 8.83
C PHE A 95 -4.35 11.99 8.20
N TRP A 96 -4.63 11.10 7.24
CA TRP A 96 -3.59 10.34 6.58
C TRP A 96 -2.69 11.21 5.71
N TYR A 97 -3.24 12.19 5.01
CA TYR A 97 -2.48 13.15 4.22
C TYR A 97 -1.47 13.89 5.11
N ALA A 98 -1.93 14.47 6.22
CA ALA A 98 -1.07 15.17 7.17
C ALA A 98 -0.02 14.24 7.82
N PHE A 99 -0.44 13.04 8.25
CA PHE A 99 0.44 12.04 8.88
C PHE A 99 1.56 11.57 7.94
N LEU A 100 1.30 11.47 6.65
CA LEU A 100 2.24 11.01 5.64
C LEU A 100 3.12 12.14 5.07
N GLY A 101 3.08 13.33 5.64
CA GLY A 101 3.94 14.45 5.30
C GLY A 101 3.37 15.43 4.28
N GLY A 102 2.07 15.38 4.03
CA GLY A 102 1.37 16.42 3.25
C GLY A 102 1.48 17.78 3.93
N ARG A 103 2.10 18.76 3.26
CA ARG A 103 2.43 20.05 3.87
C ARG A 103 1.41 21.17 3.63
N ASP A 104 0.54 21.01 2.66
CA ASP A 104 -0.42 22.04 2.28
C ASP A 104 -1.84 21.69 2.70
N ALA A 105 -2.25 22.15 3.89
CA ALA A 105 -3.63 22.04 4.32
C ALA A 105 -4.60 22.80 3.38
N SER A 106 -4.13 23.87 2.70
CA SER A 106 -4.92 24.60 1.69
C SER A 106 -5.08 23.82 0.40
N ALA A 107 -4.07 23.05 -0.02
CA ALA A 107 -4.17 22.11 -1.14
C ALA A 107 -5.05 20.91 -0.80
N ALA A 108 -5.10 20.53 0.48
CA ALA A 108 -5.96 19.47 0.99
C ALA A 108 -7.44 19.88 1.02
N SER A 109 -7.74 21.12 1.44
CA SER A 109 -9.11 21.59 1.78
C SER A 109 -9.90 22.21 0.61
N GLY A 110 -9.29 22.37 -0.57
CA GLY A 110 -10.03 22.80 -1.75
C GLY A 110 -10.05 24.31 -2.00
N GLY A 111 -9.10 24.76 -2.82
CA GLY A 111 -9.28 25.92 -3.70
C GLY A 111 -10.11 25.52 -4.93
N PRO A 112 -10.31 26.44 -5.89
CA PRO A 112 -11.04 26.17 -7.12
C PRO A 112 -10.36 25.03 -7.92
N GLY A 113 -10.93 23.84 -7.83
CA GLY A 113 -10.37 22.59 -8.43
C GLY A 113 -10.49 21.35 -7.55
N GLY A 114 -11.04 21.47 -6.34
CA GLY A 114 -11.39 20.33 -5.50
C GLY A 114 -10.25 19.71 -4.71
N GLY A 115 -9.01 20.17 -4.81
CA GLY A 115 -7.87 19.67 -4.07
C GLY A 115 -7.55 18.18 -4.29
N ILE A 116 -6.34 17.77 -3.91
CA ILE A 116 -5.87 16.38 -4.05
C ILE A 116 -6.77 15.36 -3.35
N LEU A 117 -7.36 15.73 -2.20
CA LEU A 117 -8.22 14.83 -1.42
C LEU A 117 -9.57 14.60 -2.11
N GLN A 118 -10.16 15.63 -2.71
CA GLN A 118 -11.40 15.51 -3.46
C GLN A 118 -11.18 14.61 -4.69
N THR A 119 -10.11 14.84 -5.43
CA THR A 119 -9.73 14.00 -6.58
C THR A 119 -9.51 12.55 -6.17
N ALA A 120 -8.83 12.31 -5.04
CA ALA A 120 -8.62 10.97 -4.52
C ALA A 120 -9.95 10.27 -4.18
N LEU A 121 -10.90 10.98 -3.56
CA LEU A 121 -12.24 10.46 -3.25
C LEU A 121 -13.06 10.17 -4.52
N GLU A 122 -12.95 11.00 -5.53
CA GLU A 122 -13.60 10.78 -6.84
C GLU A 122 -13.08 9.51 -7.52
N HIS A 123 -11.76 9.31 -7.55
CA HIS A 123 -11.15 8.12 -8.13
C HIS A 123 -11.63 6.82 -7.47
N VAL A 124 -11.87 6.82 -6.18
CA VAL A 124 -12.39 5.65 -5.46
C VAL A 124 -13.93 5.62 -5.35
N GLY A 125 -14.62 6.62 -5.92
CA GLY A 125 -16.09 6.71 -5.93
C GLY A 125 -16.69 6.94 -4.53
N LEU A 126 -16.06 7.79 -3.72
CA LEU A 126 -16.52 8.15 -2.38
C LEU A 126 -16.79 9.66 -2.19
N ALA A 127 -16.66 10.47 -3.24
CA ALA A 127 -16.82 11.92 -3.15
C ALA A 127 -18.18 12.34 -2.56
N ALA A 128 -19.27 11.68 -2.95
CA ALA A 128 -20.61 11.93 -2.42
C ALA A 128 -20.78 11.58 -0.93
N LEU A 129 -19.86 10.81 -0.37
CA LEU A 129 -19.87 10.37 1.04
C LEU A 129 -18.84 11.13 1.90
N ALA A 130 -18.25 12.19 1.39
CA ALA A 130 -17.13 12.89 2.03
C ALA A 130 -17.42 13.33 3.48
N THR A 131 -18.64 13.71 3.79
CA THR A 131 -19.05 14.16 5.14
C THR A 131 -19.62 13.05 6.02
N LEU A 132 -19.80 11.82 5.47
CA LEU A 132 -20.36 10.72 6.24
C LEU A 132 -19.30 10.15 7.20
N PRO A 133 -19.61 9.91 8.49
CA PRO A 133 -18.71 9.23 9.41
C PRO A 133 -18.36 7.82 8.91
N ALA A 134 -17.07 7.44 9.04
CA ALA A 134 -16.58 6.16 8.54
C ALA A 134 -17.20 4.94 9.22
N ALA A 135 -17.83 5.11 10.40
CA ALA A 135 -18.62 4.09 11.06
C ALA A 135 -19.77 3.55 10.20
N TYR A 136 -20.36 4.38 9.34
CA TYR A 136 -21.49 4.01 8.49
C TYR A 136 -21.09 3.43 7.12
N LEU A 137 -19.81 3.36 6.82
CA LEU A 137 -19.33 2.78 5.58
C LEU A 137 -19.45 1.25 5.58
N SER A 138 -19.83 0.67 4.45
CA SER A 138 -19.69 -0.77 4.20
C SER A 138 -18.22 -1.19 4.20
N ALA A 139 -17.94 -2.49 4.29
CA ALA A 139 -16.57 -3.01 4.23
C ALA A 139 -15.86 -2.60 2.93
N GLY A 140 -16.54 -2.69 1.78
CA GLY A 140 -16.00 -2.25 0.48
C GLY A 140 -15.75 -0.75 0.42
N GLN A 141 -16.62 0.07 1.01
CA GLN A 141 -16.42 1.53 1.10
C GLN A 141 -15.22 1.88 1.99
N ARG A 142 -15.07 1.19 3.14
CA ARG A 142 -13.88 1.36 3.99
C ARG A 142 -12.60 0.99 3.24
N ARG A 143 -12.60 -0.13 2.53
CA ARG A 143 -11.44 -0.54 1.71
C ARG A 143 -11.11 0.49 0.63
N ARG A 144 -12.10 1.03 -0.05
CA ARG A 144 -11.91 2.10 -1.04
C ARG A 144 -11.35 3.39 -0.43
N LEU A 145 -11.79 3.77 0.78
CA LEU A 145 -11.22 4.90 1.50
C LEU A 145 -9.75 4.66 1.88
N ALA A 146 -9.41 3.44 2.29
CA ALA A 146 -8.02 3.08 2.56
C ALA A 146 -7.15 3.15 1.28
N ILE A 147 -7.70 2.80 0.11
CA ILE A 147 -7.02 2.95 -1.19
C ILE A 147 -6.83 4.42 -1.56
N ALA A 148 -7.79 5.31 -1.24
CA ALA A 148 -7.66 6.74 -1.53
C ALA A 148 -6.41 7.38 -0.92
N ARG A 149 -5.86 6.83 0.18
CA ARG A 149 -4.60 7.29 0.79
C ARG A 149 -3.41 7.21 -0.17
N LEU A 150 -3.38 6.17 -1.02
CA LEU A 150 -2.31 5.98 -2.01
C LEU A 150 -2.23 7.13 -3.00
N LEU A 151 -3.37 7.77 -3.26
CA LEU A 151 -3.51 8.90 -4.18
C LEU A 151 -3.30 10.24 -3.48
N ALA A 152 -3.82 10.37 -2.25
CA ALA A 152 -3.77 11.61 -1.48
C ALA A 152 -2.33 11.98 -1.10
N ALA A 153 -1.50 11.02 -0.74
CA ALA A 153 -0.11 11.24 -0.36
C ALA A 153 0.82 10.34 -1.20
N PRO A 154 1.18 10.72 -2.42
CA PRO A 154 1.95 9.87 -3.33
C PRO A 154 3.28 9.41 -2.73
N ARG A 155 3.56 8.12 -2.83
CA ARG A 155 4.82 7.48 -2.45
C ARG A 155 5.28 6.51 -3.52
N PRO A 156 6.58 6.38 -3.76
CA PRO A 156 7.08 5.60 -4.89
C PRO A 156 6.88 4.08 -4.76
N VAL A 157 6.72 3.56 -3.55
CA VAL A 157 6.55 2.11 -3.32
C VAL A 157 5.21 1.83 -2.66
N TRP A 158 4.40 0.97 -3.27
CA TRP A 158 3.15 0.49 -2.69
C TRP A 158 3.30 -0.94 -2.19
N LEU A 159 3.01 -1.16 -0.92
CA LEU A 159 2.96 -2.45 -0.26
C LEU A 159 1.50 -2.79 0.01
N LEU A 160 0.97 -3.77 -0.71
CA LEU A 160 -0.46 -4.09 -0.73
C LEU A 160 -0.70 -5.48 -0.16
N ASP A 161 -1.39 -5.56 0.98
CA ASP A 161 -1.74 -6.83 1.64
C ASP A 161 -3.19 -7.20 1.32
N GLU A 162 -3.39 -8.21 0.49
CA GLU A 162 -4.69 -8.65 -0.05
C GLU A 162 -5.52 -7.47 -0.60
N PRO A 163 -5.01 -6.73 -1.60
CA PRO A 163 -5.58 -5.44 -1.99
C PRO A 163 -7.01 -5.54 -2.54
N THR A 164 -7.39 -6.67 -3.12
CA THR A 164 -8.72 -6.91 -3.71
C THR A 164 -9.76 -7.41 -2.72
N ALA A 165 -9.37 -7.76 -1.50
CA ALA A 165 -10.29 -8.24 -0.47
C ALA A 165 -11.41 -7.21 -0.21
N ALA A 166 -12.64 -7.71 -0.06
CA ALA A 166 -13.86 -6.93 0.18
C ALA A 166 -14.25 -5.93 -0.95
N LEU A 167 -13.59 -5.95 -2.11
CA LEU A 167 -13.94 -5.12 -3.26
C LEU A 167 -14.86 -5.88 -4.22
N ASP A 168 -15.88 -5.19 -4.73
CA ASP A 168 -16.65 -5.63 -5.89
C ASP A 168 -15.84 -5.54 -7.20
N ALA A 169 -16.33 -6.16 -8.27
CA ALA A 169 -15.64 -6.21 -9.56
C ALA A 169 -15.30 -4.82 -10.13
N ALA A 170 -16.20 -3.84 -9.96
CA ALA A 170 -15.96 -2.47 -10.42
C ALA A 170 -14.83 -1.79 -9.64
N SER A 171 -14.80 -1.97 -8.32
CA SER A 171 -13.74 -1.44 -7.45
C SER A 171 -12.40 -2.16 -7.67
N GLN A 172 -12.41 -3.47 -7.95
CA GLN A 172 -11.21 -4.21 -8.34
C GLN A 172 -10.62 -3.67 -9.65
N LYS A 173 -11.47 -3.41 -10.66
CA LYS A 173 -11.04 -2.82 -11.92
C LYS A 173 -10.39 -1.45 -11.71
N ARG A 174 -11.02 -0.58 -10.92
CA ARG A 174 -10.45 0.74 -10.57
C ARG A 174 -9.10 0.61 -9.86
N LEU A 175 -8.98 -0.30 -8.91
CA LEU A 175 -7.70 -0.54 -8.22
C LEU A 175 -6.63 -1.02 -9.22
N THR A 176 -6.97 -1.91 -10.14
CA THR A 176 -6.05 -2.37 -11.19
C THR A 176 -5.58 -1.21 -12.08
N GLU A 177 -6.48 -0.31 -12.46
CA GLU A 177 -6.13 0.91 -13.21
C GLU A 177 -5.18 1.82 -12.41
N LEU A 178 -5.44 2.03 -11.12
CA LEU A 178 -4.57 2.80 -10.24
C LEU A 178 -3.17 2.16 -10.12
N MET A 179 -3.10 0.84 -9.97
CA MET A 179 -1.83 0.11 -9.94
C MET A 179 -1.06 0.26 -11.26
N ARG A 180 -1.73 0.14 -12.40
CA ARG A 180 -1.10 0.35 -13.73
C ARG A 180 -0.55 1.76 -13.88
N ASN A 181 -1.32 2.77 -13.49
CA ASN A 181 -0.89 4.17 -13.55
C ASN A 181 0.32 4.43 -12.63
N HIS A 182 0.33 3.84 -11.43
CA HIS A 182 1.46 3.94 -10.52
C HIS A 182 2.74 3.33 -11.12
N LEU A 183 2.64 2.13 -11.71
CA LEU A 183 3.76 1.47 -12.39
C LEU A 183 4.22 2.26 -13.62
N ALA A 184 3.30 2.76 -14.45
CA ALA A 184 3.62 3.59 -15.61
C ALA A 184 4.35 4.89 -15.22
N GLY A 185 4.05 5.44 -14.04
CA GLY A 185 4.77 6.57 -13.43
C GLY A 185 6.13 6.21 -12.83
N GLY A 186 6.61 4.98 -12.99
CA GLY A 186 7.88 4.51 -12.44
C GLY A 186 7.81 4.09 -10.97
N GLY A 187 6.63 3.91 -10.41
CA GLY A 187 6.42 3.35 -9.07
C GLY A 187 6.78 1.87 -8.99
N ILE A 188 6.85 1.34 -7.78
CA ILE A 188 7.05 -0.10 -7.48
C ILE A 188 5.85 -0.60 -6.69
N ILE A 189 5.38 -1.83 -6.98
CA ILE A 189 4.35 -2.50 -6.19
C ILE A 189 4.91 -3.82 -5.65
N VAL A 190 4.73 -4.07 -4.35
CA VAL A 190 4.90 -5.40 -3.74
C VAL A 190 3.57 -5.79 -3.12
N ALA A 191 2.94 -6.83 -3.63
CA ALA A 191 1.61 -7.23 -3.19
C ALA A 191 1.57 -8.67 -2.69
N ALA A 192 1.13 -8.87 -1.44
CA ALA A 192 0.77 -10.18 -0.92
C ALA A 192 -0.63 -10.53 -1.43
N THR A 193 -0.75 -11.68 -2.10
CA THR A 193 -2.02 -12.07 -2.72
C THR A 193 -2.14 -13.59 -2.85
N HIS A 194 -3.39 -14.06 -2.87
CA HIS A 194 -3.75 -15.45 -3.21
C HIS A 194 -4.26 -15.59 -4.65
N GLY A 195 -4.46 -14.49 -5.35
CA GLY A 195 -5.00 -14.49 -6.71
C GLY A 195 -4.26 -13.52 -7.63
N PRO A 196 -4.65 -13.46 -8.89
CA PRO A 196 -4.04 -12.54 -9.84
C PRO A 196 -4.29 -11.07 -9.46
N LEU A 197 -3.27 -10.23 -9.61
CA LEU A 197 -3.38 -8.79 -9.38
C LEU A 197 -4.12 -8.04 -10.51
N GLY A 198 -4.42 -8.71 -11.61
CA GLY A 198 -4.97 -8.07 -12.82
C GLY A 198 -3.94 -7.21 -13.57
N LEU A 199 -2.66 -7.37 -13.27
CA LEU A 199 -1.55 -6.74 -13.97
C LEU A 199 -1.02 -7.68 -15.04
N ASP A 200 -0.63 -7.12 -16.20
CA ASP A 200 -0.16 -7.92 -17.35
C ASP A 200 1.19 -8.58 -17.07
N ARG A 201 2.00 -7.99 -16.19
CA ARG A 201 3.30 -8.50 -15.76
C ARG A 201 3.49 -8.22 -14.27
N ALA A 202 3.72 -9.29 -13.51
CA ALA A 202 4.18 -9.23 -12.14
C ALA A 202 5.19 -10.37 -11.94
N ALA A 203 6.36 -10.07 -11.40
CA ALA A 203 7.26 -11.12 -10.93
C ALA A 203 6.63 -11.82 -9.73
N GLU A 204 6.96 -13.10 -9.52
CA GLU A 204 6.44 -13.86 -8.39
C GLU A 204 7.55 -14.19 -7.39
N LEU A 205 7.29 -13.94 -6.11
CA LEU A 205 8.07 -14.42 -4.97
C LEU A 205 7.21 -15.40 -4.16
N ARG A 206 7.52 -16.69 -4.25
CA ARG A 206 6.77 -17.72 -3.51
C ARG A 206 7.42 -17.99 -2.16
N LEU A 207 6.69 -17.72 -1.08
CA LEU A 207 7.13 -18.01 0.29
C LEU A 207 6.65 -19.39 0.75
N GLY A 208 7.48 -20.05 1.60
CA GLY A 208 7.16 -21.36 2.17
C GLY A 208 7.21 -22.51 1.16
N ALA A 209 7.96 -22.39 0.08
CA ALA A 209 8.35 -23.51 -0.79
C ALA A 209 9.62 -24.13 -0.17
N ALA A 210 9.44 -25.09 0.72
CA ALA A 210 10.42 -26.08 1.13
C ALA A 210 9.74 -27.45 1.07
#